data_b5f4c385f95136aaf08034ca5e6626eb
#
_entry.id   b5f4c385f95136aaf08034ca5e6626eb
#
_cell.length_a   1.000
_cell.length_b   1.000
_cell.length_c   1.000
_cell.angle_alpha   90.00
_cell.angle_beta   90.00
_cell.angle_gamma   90.00
#
_symmetry.space_group_name_H-M   'P 1'
#
loop_
_entity.id
_entity.type
_entity.pdbx_description
1 polymer ?
#
loop_
_entity_poly.entity_id
_entity_poly.type
_entity_poly.pdbx_seq_one_letter_code
_entity_poly.pdbx_strand_id
1 'polypeptide(L)'
;LTELPPELGAAGLRLLRGEDARELHTLVEANREHLGRWLPWAAQQDLPGTERFIAETGEQRARDDGFQACIAPEGPIVGMAGFHSIDWTNRHTSIGYWLAEDHQGRGTMSTVVTALIAHAFGGWDLHRLEIHCARANRRSRAIPERLGFREEATLRETELVGGRYLDSVVYGLLADEWKGGPAAA
;
A
#
# COMPACT_ATOMS: atom_id res chain seq x y z
N LEU A 1 -3.58 3.76 17.08
CA LEU A 1 -4.91 3.72 16.45
C LEU A 1 -5.64 2.44 16.84
N THR A 2 -6.81 2.51 17.47
CA THR A 2 -7.67 1.35 17.76
C THR A 2 -8.61 1.03 16.61
N GLU A 3 -9.03 2.05 15.86
CA GLU A 3 -9.87 1.97 14.66
C GLU A 3 -9.33 2.89 13.58
N LEU A 4 -9.67 2.60 12.31
CA LEU A 4 -9.34 3.52 11.22
C LEU A 4 -10.26 4.75 11.29
N PRO A 5 -9.75 5.92 10.92
CA PRO A 5 -10.58 7.10 10.69
C PRO A 5 -11.73 6.81 9.69
N PRO A 6 -12.92 7.41 9.89
CA PRO A 6 -14.11 7.13 9.07
C PRO A 6 -13.87 7.32 7.56
N GLU A 7 -13.05 8.28 7.18
CA GLU A 7 -12.71 8.55 5.78
C GLU A 7 -11.94 7.39 5.11
N LEU A 8 -11.11 6.68 5.87
CA LEU A 8 -10.41 5.49 5.38
C LEU A 8 -11.38 4.31 5.25
N GLY A 9 -12.30 4.16 6.21
CA GLY A 9 -13.37 3.18 6.12
C GLY A 9 -14.28 3.43 4.90
N ALA A 10 -14.64 4.67 4.64
CA ALA A 10 -15.42 5.06 3.46
C ALA A 10 -14.70 4.77 2.13
N ALA A 11 -13.36 4.75 2.13
CA ALA A 11 -12.56 4.35 0.98
C ALA A 11 -12.44 2.82 0.81
N GLY A 12 -13.09 2.03 1.68
CA GLY A 12 -13.09 0.57 1.64
C GLY A 12 -11.93 -0.08 2.39
N LEU A 13 -11.23 0.66 3.26
CA LEU A 13 -10.17 0.11 4.11
C LEU A 13 -10.74 -0.35 5.44
N ARG A 14 -10.23 -1.47 5.95
CA ARG A 14 -10.40 -1.89 7.33
C ARG A 14 -9.12 -2.52 7.89
N LEU A 15 -8.95 -2.44 9.20
CA LEU A 15 -7.83 -3.11 9.86
C LEU A 15 -7.96 -4.63 9.76
N LEU A 16 -6.81 -5.28 9.61
CA LEU A 16 -6.74 -6.74 9.66
C LEU A 16 -7.03 -7.24 11.08
N ARG A 17 -7.69 -8.40 11.14
CA ARG A 17 -7.97 -9.18 12.35
C ARG A 17 -7.34 -10.55 12.22
N GLY A 18 -7.07 -11.22 13.32
CA GLY A 18 -6.51 -12.58 13.29
C GLY A 18 -7.37 -13.57 12.48
N GLU A 19 -8.70 -13.41 12.51
CA GLU A 19 -9.65 -14.22 11.74
C GLU A 19 -9.53 -14.07 10.23
N ASP A 20 -8.94 -12.97 9.73
CA ASP A 20 -8.74 -12.70 8.30
C ASP A 20 -7.62 -13.56 7.68
N ALA A 21 -6.81 -14.24 8.48
CA ALA A 21 -5.60 -14.91 8.01
C ALA A 21 -5.88 -15.93 6.89
N ARG A 22 -6.93 -16.72 7.02
CA ARG A 22 -7.30 -17.70 5.99
C ARG A 22 -7.80 -17.07 4.71
N GLU A 23 -8.63 -16.03 4.82
CA GLU A 23 -9.14 -15.29 3.66
C GLU A 23 -8.01 -14.60 2.91
N LEU A 24 -7.16 -13.87 3.63
CA LEU A 24 -6.01 -13.18 3.05
C LEU A 24 -5.01 -14.17 2.41
N HIS A 25 -4.73 -15.29 3.08
CA HIS A 25 -3.87 -16.33 2.52
C HIS A 25 -4.46 -16.92 1.23
N THR A 26 -5.75 -17.26 1.22
CA THR A 26 -6.43 -17.78 0.02
C THR A 26 -6.37 -16.79 -1.14
N LEU A 27 -6.55 -15.48 -0.86
CA LEU A 27 -6.42 -14.44 -1.87
C LEU A 27 -5.00 -14.35 -2.43
N VAL A 28 -3.98 -14.43 -1.58
CA VAL A 28 -2.57 -14.43 -2.00
C VAL A 28 -2.27 -15.66 -2.85
N GLU A 29 -2.73 -16.85 -2.45
CA GLU A 29 -2.56 -18.11 -3.21
C GLU A 29 -3.16 -17.98 -4.61
N ALA A 30 -4.40 -17.51 -4.72
CA ALA A 30 -5.09 -17.34 -5.98
C ALA A 30 -4.39 -16.31 -6.91
N ASN A 31 -3.62 -15.38 -6.34
CA ASN A 31 -2.92 -14.33 -7.06
C ASN A 31 -1.38 -14.47 -7.04
N ARG A 32 -0.86 -15.63 -6.60
CA ARG A 32 0.58 -15.85 -6.37
C ARG A 32 1.45 -15.53 -7.60
N GLU A 33 1.04 -15.97 -8.78
CA GLU A 33 1.78 -15.70 -10.01
C GLU A 33 1.78 -14.20 -10.33
N HIS A 34 0.62 -13.55 -10.22
CA HIS A 34 0.46 -12.11 -10.48
C HIS A 34 1.29 -11.27 -9.51
N LEU A 35 1.17 -11.51 -8.20
CA LEU A 35 1.89 -10.78 -7.15
C LEU A 35 3.39 -11.09 -7.18
N GLY A 36 3.77 -12.33 -7.41
CA GLY A 36 5.16 -12.80 -7.44
C GLY A 36 5.99 -12.22 -8.59
N ARG A 37 5.38 -11.53 -9.55
CA ARG A 37 6.11 -10.76 -10.57
C ARG A 37 6.77 -9.51 -9.98
N TRP A 38 6.24 -8.99 -8.86
CA TRP A 38 6.59 -7.69 -8.31
C TRP A 38 6.95 -7.70 -6.83
N LEU A 39 6.43 -8.65 -6.06
CA LEU A 39 6.52 -8.70 -4.61
C LEU A 39 7.34 -9.92 -4.16
N PRO A 40 8.53 -9.70 -3.57
CA PRO A 40 9.45 -10.80 -3.20
C PRO A 40 8.81 -11.85 -2.29
N TRP A 41 7.96 -11.42 -1.35
CA TRP A 41 7.33 -12.27 -0.34
C TRP A 41 6.24 -13.19 -0.92
N ALA A 42 5.58 -12.79 -2.03
CA ALA A 42 4.40 -13.49 -2.54
C ALA A 42 4.68 -14.95 -2.95
N ALA A 43 5.88 -15.24 -3.44
CA ALA A 43 6.26 -16.57 -3.89
C ALA A 43 6.31 -17.61 -2.75
N GLN A 44 6.61 -17.17 -1.52
CA GLN A 44 6.85 -18.05 -0.37
C GLN A 44 5.84 -17.86 0.77
N GLN A 45 4.84 -16.99 0.57
CA GLN A 45 3.83 -16.72 1.60
C GLN A 45 2.99 -17.97 1.87
N ASP A 46 3.03 -18.46 3.09
CA ASP A 46 2.19 -19.54 3.61
C ASP A 46 1.20 -19.01 4.65
N LEU A 47 0.30 -19.87 5.14
CA LEU A 47 -0.68 -19.47 6.16
C LEU A 47 -0.01 -19.01 7.46
N PRO A 48 0.98 -19.72 8.03
CA PRO A 48 1.71 -19.23 9.21
C PRO A 48 2.40 -17.88 8.96
N GLY A 49 2.93 -17.64 7.76
CA GLY A 49 3.50 -16.35 7.37
C GLY A 49 2.45 -15.25 7.32
N THR A 50 1.25 -15.55 6.85
CA THR A 50 0.13 -14.60 6.85
C THR A 50 -0.33 -14.29 8.27
N GLU A 51 -0.41 -15.27 9.16
CA GLU A 51 -0.73 -15.06 10.58
C GLU A 51 0.32 -14.17 11.27
N ARG A 52 1.61 -14.43 11.04
CA ARG A 52 2.70 -13.57 11.55
C ARG A 52 2.58 -12.14 11.03
N PHE A 53 2.37 -11.96 9.73
CA PHE A 53 2.20 -10.65 9.11
C PHE A 53 1.05 -9.87 9.77
N ILE A 54 -0.10 -10.50 10.03
CA ILE A 54 -1.23 -9.85 10.71
C ILE A 54 -0.85 -9.43 12.13
N ALA A 55 -0.13 -10.26 12.88
CA ALA A 55 0.35 -9.92 14.21
C ALA A 55 1.33 -8.72 14.17
N GLU A 56 2.30 -8.76 13.26
CA GLU A 56 3.30 -7.69 13.07
C GLU A 56 2.65 -6.35 12.68
N THR A 57 1.60 -6.37 11.83
CA THR A 57 0.86 -5.13 11.50
C THR A 57 0.12 -4.56 12.70
N GLY A 58 -0.38 -5.42 13.59
CA GLY A 58 -0.95 -5.01 14.87
C GLY A 58 0.07 -4.33 15.79
N GLU A 59 1.27 -4.89 15.87
CA GLU A 59 2.38 -4.32 16.65
C GLU A 59 2.89 -2.99 16.03
N GLN A 60 3.04 -2.92 14.71
CA GLN A 60 3.41 -1.70 13.99
C GLN A 60 2.47 -0.56 14.39
N ARG A 61 1.18 -0.81 14.30
CA ARG A 61 0.14 0.14 14.68
C ARG A 61 0.19 0.54 16.16
N ALA A 62 0.43 -0.42 17.06
CA ALA A 62 0.51 -0.17 18.49
C ALA A 62 1.71 0.73 18.87
N ARG A 63 2.76 0.77 18.02
CA ARG A 63 3.92 1.65 18.19
C ARG A 63 3.77 3.00 17.50
N ASP A 64 2.61 3.33 16.92
CA ASP A 64 2.38 4.51 16.06
C ASP A 64 3.38 4.61 14.89
N ASP A 65 3.78 3.46 14.34
CA ASP A 65 4.74 3.33 13.25
C ASP A 65 4.04 3.04 11.91
N GLY A 66 2.87 3.61 11.70
CA GLY A 66 2.02 3.34 10.55
C GLY A 66 1.04 2.19 10.76
N PHE A 67 0.43 1.74 9.68
CA PHE A 67 -0.47 0.58 9.69
C PHE A 67 -0.58 -0.06 8.31
N GLN A 68 -1.00 -1.33 8.30
CA GLN A 68 -1.47 -2.03 7.10
C GLN A 68 -2.96 -2.35 7.25
N ALA A 69 -3.72 -2.14 6.19
CA ALA A 69 -5.16 -2.38 6.17
C ALA A 69 -5.54 -3.23 4.95
N CYS A 70 -6.56 -4.06 5.08
CA CYS A 70 -7.12 -4.73 3.93
C CYS A 70 -8.10 -3.81 3.19
N ILE A 71 -8.16 -3.99 1.88
CA ILE A 71 -9.12 -3.36 1.00
C ILE A 71 -10.30 -4.33 0.87
N ALA A 72 -11.45 -3.93 1.42
CA ALA A 72 -12.67 -4.74 1.46
C ALA A 72 -13.92 -3.85 1.28
N PRO A 73 -14.12 -3.23 0.10
CA PRO A 73 -15.16 -2.21 -0.09
C PRO A 73 -16.58 -2.78 0.02
N GLU A 74 -16.79 -4.05 -0.30
CA GLU A 74 -18.11 -4.69 -0.37
C GLU A 74 -18.13 -6.08 0.29
N GLY A 75 -17.24 -6.33 1.25
CA GLY A 75 -17.20 -7.57 2.02
C GLY A 75 -15.85 -8.31 1.93
N PRO A 76 -15.57 -9.14 0.91
CA PRO A 76 -14.32 -9.87 0.84
C PRO A 76 -13.09 -8.99 0.69
N ILE A 77 -11.95 -9.48 1.21
CA ILE A 77 -10.65 -8.84 1.01
C ILE A 77 -10.25 -8.98 -0.46
N VAL A 78 -9.90 -7.85 -1.09
CA VAL A 78 -9.45 -7.80 -2.48
C VAL A 78 -8.02 -7.30 -2.66
N GLY A 79 -7.36 -6.89 -1.58
CA GLY A 79 -6.00 -6.37 -1.57
C GLY A 79 -5.61 -5.75 -0.24
N MET A 80 -4.48 -5.08 -0.25
CA MET A 80 -3.92 -4.40 0.92
C MET A 80 -3.43 -3.01 0.54
N ALA A 81 -3.49 -2.09 1.48
CA ALA A 81 -2.81 -0.81 1.40
C ALA A 81 -2.50 -0.28 2.81
N GLY A 82 -1.46 0.53 2.94
CA GLY A 82 -1.09 1.09 4.23
C GLY A 82 0.19 1.90 4.17
N PHE A 83 0.64 2.28 5.33
CA PHE A 83 1.88 3.01 5.53
C PHE A 83 2.97 2.09 6.06
N HIS A 84 4.17 2.22 5.52
CA HIS A 84 5.36 1.65 6.14
C HIS A 84 5.75 2.45 7.40
N SER A 85 6.96 2.23 7.92
CA SER A 85 7.45 2.97 9.08
C SER A 85 7.36 4.48 8.88
N ILE A 86 6.99 5.20 9.95
CA ILE A 86 6.86 6.66 9.94
C ILE A 86 8.09 7.29 10.60
N ASP A 87 8.81 8.10 9.88
CA ASP A 87 9.79 9.02 10.45
C ASP A 87 9.07 10.28 10.97
N TRP A 88 8.68 10.25 12.23
CA TRP A 88 8.00 11.37 12.88
C TRP A 88 8.89 12.62 13.02
N THR A 89 10.21 12.45 13.07
CA THR A 89 11.16 13.57 13.14
C THR A 89 11.17 14.37 11.83
N ASN A 90 11.24 13.66 10.71
CA ASN A 90 11.22 14.25 9.38
C ASN A 90 9.81 14.35 8.79
N ARG A 91 8.79 13.83 9.49
CA ARG A 91 7.38 13.81 9.10
C ARG A 91 7.17 13.19 7.72
N HIS A 92 7.68 11.98 7.56
CA HIS A 92 7.68 11.31 6.28
C HIS A 92 7.41 9.80 6.42
N THR A 93 6.74 9.23 5.42
CA THR A 93 6.52 7.79 5.30
C THR A 93 6.35 7.39 3.83
N SER A 94 6.23 6.09 3.58
CA SER A 94 5.86 5.57 2.27
C SER A 94 4.56 4.76 2.32
N ILE A 95 3.81 4.77 1.21
CA ILE A 95 2.59 4.01 1.01
C ILE A 95 2.90 2.77 0.20
N GLY A 96 2.52 1.60 0.74
CA GLY A 96 2.54 0.33 0.03
C GLY A 96 1.14 -0.15 -0.29
N TYR A 97 0.98 -0.85 -1.42
CA TYR A 97 -0.31 -1.43 -1.82
C TYR A 97 -0.17 -2.57 -2.83
N TRP A 98 -1.16 -3.44 -2.82
CA TRP A 98 -1.40 -4.40 -3.89
C TRP A 98 -2.89 -4.76 -4.00
N LEU A 99 -3.31 -5.26 -5.15
CA LEU A 99 -4.69 -5.63 -5.45
C LEU A 99 -4.71 -6.95 -6.22
N ALA A 100 -5.70 -7.80 -5.93
CA ALA A 100 -5.96 -8.99 -6.71
C ALA A 100 -6.19 -8.62 -8.19
N GLU A 101 -5.75 -9.48 -9.10
CA GLU A 101 -5.73 -9.20 -10.54
C GLU A 101 -7.12 -8.84 -11.08
N ASP A 102 -8.15 -9.60 -10.67
CA ASP A 102 -9.53 -9.41 -11.10
C ASP A 102 -10.19 -8.12 -10.57
N HIS A 103 -9.58 -7.48 -9.58
CA HIS A 103 -10.08 -6.23 -8.99
C HIS A 103 -9.36 -4.98 -9.50
N GLN A 104 -8.39 -5.14 -10.42
CA GLN A 104 -7.66 -4.03 -11.02
C GLN A 104 -8.49 -3.29 -12.08
N GLY A 105 -8.08 -2.05 -12.40
CA GLY A 105 -8.69 -1.25 -13.48
C GLY A 105 -10.04 -0.61 -13.14
N ARG A 106 -10.50 -0.72 -11.89
CA ARG A 106 -11.80 -0.19 -11.44
C ARG A 106 -11.72 1.11 -10.63
N GLY A 107 -10.55 1.71 -10.52
CA GLY A 107 -10.34 2.92 -9.73
C GLY A 107 -10.13 2.69 -8.23
N THR A 108 -10.42 1.49 -7.69
CA THR A 108 -10.33 1.16 -6.26
C THR A 108 -9.02 1.62 -5.61
N MET A 109 -7.87 1.29 -6.22
CA MET A 109 -6.58 1.68 -5.65
C MET A 109 -6.37 3.19 -5.66
N SER A 110 -6.82 3.90 -6.68
CA SER A 110 -6.72 5.37 -6.71
C SER A 110 -7.54 6.00 -5.58
N THR A 111 -8.77 5.51 -5.32
CA THR A 111 -9.62 5.96 -4.21
C THR A 111 -8.94 5.71 -2.87
N VAL A 112 -8.42 4.50 -2.65
CA VAL A 112 -7.75 4.11 -1.42
C VAL A 112 -6.50 4.97 -1.17
N VAL A 113 -5.62 5.11 -2.16
CA VAL A 113 -4.38 5.90 -2.01
C VAL A 113 -4.70 7.38 -1.82
N THR A 114 -5.74 7.92 -2.48
CA THR A 114 -6.22 9.29 -2.24
C THR A 114 -6.60 9.49 -0.77
N ALA A 115 -7.35 8.56 -0.17
CA ALA A 115 -7.75 8.64 1.23
C ALA A 115 -6.54 8.54 2.18
N LEU A 116 -5.58 7.64 1.89
CA LEU A 116 -4.34 7.55 2.65
C LEU A 116 -3.54 8.86 2.60
N ILE A 117 -3.38 9.49 1.44
CA ILE A 117 -2.69 10.78 1.29
C ILE A 117 -3.38 11.87 2.13
N ALA A 118 -4.72 11.97 2.01
CA ALA A 118 -5.49 12.94 2.77
C ALA A 118 -5.33 12.75 4.29
N HIS A 119 -5.33 11.49 4.75
CA HIS A 119 -5.10 11.15 6.15
C HIS A 119 -3.68 11.51 6.61
N ALA A 120 -2.67 11.17 5.82
CA ALA A 120 -1.28 11.44 6.17
C ALA A 120 -0.99 12.94 6.29
N PHE A 121 -1.46 13.75 5.36
CA PHE A 121 -1.23 15.20 5.39
C PHE A 121 -2.19 15.94 6.33
N GLY A 122 -3.48 15.56 6.36
CA GLY A 122 -4.49 16.25 7.17
C GLY A 122 -4.61 15.73 8.61
N GLY A 123 -4.48 14.42 8.81
CA GLY A 123 -4.64 13.80 10.13
C GLY A 123 -3.35 13.69 10.93
N TRP A 124 -2.23 13.36 10.27
CA TRP A 124 -0.92 13.17 10.89
C TRP A 124 0.05 14.33 10.72
N ASP A 125 -0.33 15.35 9.96
CA ASP A 125 0.52 16.51 9.63
C ASP A 125 1.90 16.10 9.06
N LEU A 126 1.93 15.03 8.26
CA LEU A 126 3.16 14.62 7.60
C LEU A 126 3.53 15.64 6.52
N HIS A 127 4.82 15.74 6.23
CA HIS A 127 5.34 16.67 5.23
C HIS A 127 5.55 16.03 3.88
N ARG A 128 5.89 14.72 3.87
CA ARG A 128 6.29 14.01 2.65
C ARG A 128 5.75 12.59 2.63
N LEU A 129 5.30 12.17 1.46
CA LEU A 129 4.92 10.77 1.17
C LEU A 129 5.73 10.24 0.01
N GLU A 130 6.05 8.95 0.08
CA GLU A 130 6.68 8.22 -1.01
C GLU A 130 5.84 7.03 -1.46
N ILE A 131 6.01 6.65 -2.73
CA ILE A 131 5.53 5.39 -3.30
C ILE A 131 6.68 4.81 -4.12
N HIS A 132 7.03 3.55 -3.84
CA HIS A 132 8.05 2.83 -4.58
C HIS A 132 7.41 1.77 -5.46
N CYS A 133 7.76 1.74 -6.75
CA CYS A 133 7.21 0.81 -7.71
C CYS A 133 8.31 0.17 -8.54
N ALA A 134 8.23 -1.14 -8.75
CA ALA A 134 9.10 -1.78 -9.74
C ALA A 134 8.96 -1.06 -11.10
N ARG A 135 10.09 -0.69 -11.73
CA ARG A 135 10.13 0.13 -12.96
C ARG A 135 9.27 -0.42 -14.09
N ALA A 136 9.21 -1.75 -14.22
CA ALA A 136 8.43 -2.42 -15.25
C ALA A 136 6.93 -2.52 -14.90
N ASN A 137 6.53 -2.26 -13.65
CA ASN A 137 5.14 -2.34 -13.20
C ASN A 137 4.37 -1.05 -13.54
N ARG A 138 4.03 -0.88 -14.82
CA ARG A 138 3.34 0.32 -15.33
C ARG A 138 2.00 0.57 -14.64
N ARG A 139 1.28 -0.50 -14.23
CA ARG A 139 -0.01 -0.36 -13.55
C ARG A 139 0.14 0.26 -12.17
N SER A 140 1.14 -0.19 -11.39
CA SER A 140 1.44 0.38 -10.08
C SER A 140 1.92 1.83 -10.21
N ARG A 141 2.82 2.12 -11.16
CA ARG A 141 3.36 3.46 -11.43
C ARG A 141 2.28 4.48 -11.84
N ALA A 142 1.26 4.04 -12.58
CA ALA A 142 0.16 4.92 -13.00
C ALA A 142 -0.65 5.50 -11.82
N ILE A 143 -0.56 4.92 -10.60
CA ILE A 143 -1.25 5.44 -9.41
C ILE A 143 -0.58 6.74 -8.93
N PRO A 144 0.71 6.75 -8.52
CA PRO A 144 1.38 7.96 -8.09
C PRO A 144 1.41 9.03 -9.19
N GLU A 145 1.64 8.65 -10.45
CA GLU A 145 1.66 9.59 -11.59
C GLU A 145 0.32 10.35 -11.71
N ARG A 146 -0.81 9.65 -11.58
CA ARG A 146 -2.16 10.26 -11.63
C ARG A 146 -2.46 11.12 -10.40
N LEU A 147 -1.91 10.78 -9.24
CA LEU A 147 -2.15 11.48 -7.98
C LEU A 147 -1.19 12.65 -7.74
N GLY A 148 -0.34 12.97 -8.72
CA GLY A 148 0.51 14.17 -8.69
C GLY A 148 1.86 13.96 -8.00
N PHE A 149 2.24 12.71 -7.69
CA PHE A 149 3.60 12.44 -7.26
C PHE A 149 4.59 12.70 -8.39
N ARG A 150 5.79 13.13 -8.03
CA ARG A 150 6.91 13.31 -8.98
C ARG A 150 7.82 12.09 -8.93
N GLU A 151 8.26 11.63 -10.09
CA GLU A 151 9.36 10.67 -10.17
C GLU A 151 10.66 11.37 -9.75
N GLU A 152 11.29 10.93 -8.66
CA GLU A 152 12.49 11.56 -8.11
C GLU A 152 13.75 10.73 -8.35
N ALA A 153 13.62 9.41 -8.39
CA ALA A 153 14.77 8.53 -8.60
C ALA A 153 14.38 7.19 -9.22
N THR A 154 15.34 6.56 -9.90
CA THR A 154 15.32 5.14 -10.19
C THR A 154 16.48 4.48 -9.46
N LEU A 155 16.16 3.61 -8.51
CA LEU A 155 17.11 2.81 -7.76
C LEU A 155 17.36 1.51 -8.51
N ARG A 156 18.59 1.28 -8.94
CA ARG A 156 18.92 0.10 -9.73
C ARG A 156 19.04 -1.13 -8.84
N GLU A 157 18.43 -2.25 -9.26
CA GLU A 157 18.63 -3.57 -8.69
C GLU A 157 18.39 -3.64 -7.16
N THR A 158 17.36 -2.93 -6.65
CA THR A 158 17.06 -2.84 -5.21
C THR A 158 16.26 -4.01 -4.68
N GLU A 159 15.55 -4.75 -5.53
CA GLU A 159 14.70 -5.86 -5.10
C GLU A 159 15.00 -7.13 -5.88
N LEU A 160 15.19 -8.25 -5.16
CA LEU A 160 15.32 -9.57 -5.75
C LEU A 160 13.96 -10.27 -5.79
N VAL A 161 13.38 -10.41 -6.99
CA VAL A 161 12.07 -11.04 -7.20
C VAL A 161 12.20 -12.19 -8.17
N GLY A 162 11.84 -13.40 -7.75
CA GLY A 162 11.89 -14.58 -8.61
C GLY A 162 13.27 -14.84 -9.22
N GLY A 163 14.34 -14.58 -8.50
CA GLY A 163 15.73 -14.75 -8.95
C GLY A 163 16.25 -13.64 -9.89
N ARG A 164 15.50 -12.55 -10.09
CA ARG A 164 15.89 -11.39 -10.89
C ARG A 164 15.91 -10.13 -10.05
N TYR A 165 16.93 -9.32 -10.21
CA TYR A 165 16.98 -7.98 -9.64
C TYR A 165 16.09 -7.03 -10.44
N LEU A 166 15.28 -6.25 -9.73
CA LEU A 166 14.39 -5.24 -10.29
C LEU A 166 14.85 -3.84 -9.89
N ASP A 167 14.75 -2.91 -10.82
CA ASP A 167 14.86 -1.48 -10.53
C ASP A 167 13.56 -1.00 -9.87
N SER A 168 13.68 -0.12 -8.87
CA SER A 168 12.55 0.56 -8.24
C SER A 168 12.54 2.04 -8.60
N VAL A 169 11.37 2.55 -8.99
CA VAL A 169 11.13 3.98 -9.19
C VAL A 169 10.57 4.56 -7.91
N VAL A 170 11.18 5.63 -7.43
CA VAL A 170 10.75 6.38 -6.25
C VAL A 170 9.93 7.58 -6.70
N TYR A 171 8.71 7.66 -6.20
CA TYR A 171 7.79 8.77 -6.39
C TYR A 171 7.64 9.51 -5.07
N GLY A 172 7.79 10.84 -5.07
CA GLY A 172 7.61 11.71 -3.91
C GLY A 172 6.45 12.68 -4.09
N LEU A 173 5.76 13.02 -2.99
CA LEU A 173 4.74 14.04 -2.92
C LEU A 173 4.91 14.83 -1.63
N LEU A 174 4.95 16.16 -1.74
CA LEU A 174 5.00 17.06 -0.58
C LEU A 174 3.59 17.55 -0.21
N ALA A 175 3.40 17.88 1.06
CA ALA A 175 2.10 18.30 1.57
C ALA A 175 1.55 19.55 0.87
N ASP A 176 2.41 20.49 0.50
CA ASP A 176 2.04 21.73 -0.21
C ASP A 176 1.75 21.49 -1.72
N GLU A 177 2.16 20.37 -2.26
CA GLU A 177 1.85 19.96 -3.64
C GLU A 177 0.49 19.26 -3.74
N TRP A 178 -0.05 18.73 -2.62
CA TRP A 178 -1.31 18.00 -2.59
C TRP A 178 -2.53 18.91 -2.76
N LYS A 179 -3.29 18.72 -3.82
CA LYS A 179 -4.46 19.54 -4.18
C LYS A 179 -5.81 18.93 -3.79
N GLY A 180 -5.81 17.89 -2.94
CA GLY A 180 -7.05 17.33 -2.39
C GLY A 180 -7.80 16.34 -3.28
N GLY A 181 -7.16 15.72 -4.27
CA GLY A 181 -7.77 14.66 -5.10
C GLY A 181 -7.02 14.42 -6.41
N PRO A 182 -7.46 13.42 -7.22
CA PRO A 182 -6.89 13.22 -8.55
C PRO A 182 -7.11 14.49 -9.37
N ALA A 183 -6.09 14.91 -10.13
CA ALA A 183 -6.24 16.01 -11.08
C ALA A 183 -7.46 15.71 -11.96
N ALA A 184 -8.37 16.69 -12.06
CA ALA A 184 -9.51 16.58 -12.98
C ALA A 184 -8.95 16.34 -14.38
N ALA A 185 -9.41 15.24 -15.00
CA ALA A 185 -9.04 14.88 -16.37
C ALA A 185 -9.63 15.84 -17.39
#